data_088b592e90612a101b8a311cd08e6f2c
#
_entry.id   088b592e90612a101b8a311cd08e6f2c
#
_cell.length_a   1.000
_cell.length_b   1.000
_cell.length_c   1.000
_cell.angle_alpha   90.00
_cell.angle_beta   90.00
_cell.angle_gamma   90.00
#
_symmetry.space_group_name_H-M   'P 1'
#
loop_
_entity.id
_entity.type
_entity.pdbx_description
1 polymer ?
#
loop_
_entity_poly.entity_id
_entity_poly.type
_entity_poly.pdbx_seq_one_letter_code
_entity_poly.pdbx_strand_id
1 'polypeptide(L)'
;MTYKFPEGIVYADTHEYIKDENGFLRIGISEFAVDQLGDIVFVELVEKGQTLKKGETFGTIESVKAVEEVYLPCTAEVIKRNENVIDNPEVLQNDPIDEGWLLIIKPIEQFSLKDFLSSDEYKSKVAPN
;
A
#
# COMPACT_ATOMS: atom_id res chain seq x y z
N MET A 1 17.30 10.14 7.50
CA MET A 1 15.84 10.31 7.53
C MET A 1 15.18 9.16 8.27
N THR A 2 14.20 9.45 9.09
CA THR A 2 13.50 8.46 9.89
C THR A 2 12.13 8.18 9.30
N TYR A 3 11.85 6.91 9.03
CA TYR A 3 10.54 6.50 8.52
C TYR A 3 9.68 5.98 9.66
N LYS A 4 8.38 6.11 9.50
CA LYS A 4 7.42 5.55 10.44
C LYS A 4 7.12 4.11 10.08
N PHE A 5 7.14 3.24 11.08
CA PHE A 5 6.78 1.82 10.95
C PHE A 5 5.76 1.50 12.04
N PRO A 6 4.51 1.95 11.87
CA PRO A 6 3.50 1.79 12.93
C PRO A 6 3.28 0.33 13.32
N GLU A 7 3.03 0.09 14.59
CA GLU A 7 2.65 -1.23 15.07
C GLU A 7 1.26 -1.59 14.55
N GLY A 8 0.99 -2.89 14.42
CA GLY A 8 -0.31 -3.36 13.95
C GLY A 8 -0.46 -3.36 12.44
N ILE A 9 0.58 -2.97 11.73
CA ILE A 9 0.63 -2.98 10.28
C ILE A 9 1.66 -4.01 9.85
N VAL A 10 1.35 -4.78 8.81
CA VAL A 10 2.33 -5.70 8.21
C VAL A 10 2.65 -5.25 6.79
N TYR A 11 3.72 -5.80 6.22
CA TYR A 11 4.23 -5.34 4.94
C TYR A 11 4.50 -6.51 4.00
N ALA A 12 4.18 -6.30 2.72
CA ALA A 12 4.59 -7.22 1.67
C ALA A 12 6.04 -6.92 1.26
N ASP A 13 6.70 -7.89 0.62
CA ASP A 13 8.06 -7.70 0.10
C ASP A 13 8.15 -6.56 -0.92
N THR A 14 7.06 -6.26 -1.58
CA THR A 14 6.98 -5.20 -2.59
C THR A 14 6.60 -3.85 -2.00
N HIS A 15 6.64 -3.72 -0.67
CA HIS A 15 6.50 -2.47 0.08
C HIS A 15 5.07 -2.00 0.33
N GLU A 16 4.04 -2.75 -0.05
CA GLU A 16 2.67 -2.41 0.35
C GLU A 16 2.49 -2.71 1.84
N TYR A 17 1.81 -1.81 2.55
CA TYR A 17 1.41 -2.13 3.92
C TYR A 17 -0.02 -2.64 3.94
N ILE A 18 -0.33 -3.41 4.97
CA ILE A 18 -1.64 -4.03 5.15
C ILE A 18 -2.06 -3.80 6.60
N LYS A 19 -3.23 -3.19 6.77
CA LYS A 19 -3.81 -2.96 8.08
C LYS A 19 -5.20 -3.59 8.14
N ASP A 20 -5.40 -4.50 9.09
CA ASP A 20 -6.70 -5.15 9.27
C ASP A 20 -7.62 -4.20 10.05
N GLU A 21 -8.75 -3.87 9.45
CA GLU A 21 -9.77 -3.01 10.05
C GLU A 21 -11.10 -3.76 10.03
N ASN A 22 -11.32 -4.61 11.05
CA ASN A 22 -12.57 -5.34 11.23
C ASN A 22 -12.90 -6.26 10.05
N GLY A 23 -11.89 -6.96 9.54
CA GLY A 23 -12.07 -7.91 8.45
C GLY A 23 -11.89 -7.31 7.06
N PHE A 24 -11.85 -5.99 6.96
CA PHE A 24 -11.46 -5.29 5.75
C PHE A 24 -9.97 -4.96 5.87
N LEU A 25 -9.28 -4.93 4.74
CA LEU A 25 -7.86 -4.62 4.75
C LEU A 25 -7.63 -3.26 4.09
N ARG A 26 -6.93 -2.38 4.80
CA ARG A 26 -6.49 -1.11 4.25
C ARG A 26 -5.10 -1.31 3.66
N ILE A 27 -4.93 -0.98 2.40
CA ILE A 27 -3.68 -1.20 1.66
C ILE A 27 -3.10 0.15 1.23
N GLY A 28 -1.80 0.29 1.38
CA GLY A 28 -1.08 1.45 0.87
C GLY A 28 0.37 1.10 0.65
N ILE A 29 1.23 2.08 0.49
CA ILE A 29 2.67 1.84 0.37
C ILE A 29 3.42 2.51 1.51
N SER A 30 4.57 1.94 1.87
CA SER A 30 5.36 2.41 3.01
C SER A 30 5.97 3.79 2.77
N GLU A 31 6.33 4.47 3.87
CA GLU A 31 7.04 5.74 3.77
C GLU A 31 8.37 5.56 3.05
N PHE A 32 9.04 4.42 3.30
CA PHE A 32 10.29 4.12 2.63
C PHE A 32 10.11 4.10 1.10
N ALA A 33 9.08 3.39 0.61
CA ALA A 33 8.84 3.28 -0.83
C ALA A 33 8.49 4.65 -1.44
N VAL A 34 7.67 5.43 -0.75
CA VAL A 34 7.32 6.78 -1.22
C VAL A 34 8.57 7.65 -1.34
N ASP A 35 9.44 7.59 -0.33
CA ASP A 35 10.67 8.37 -0.34
C ASP A 35 11.59 7.96 -1.49
N GLN A 36 11.67 6.66 -1.77
CA GLN A 36 12.49 6.15 -2.88
C GLN A 36 11.97 6.63 -4.24
N LEU A 37 10.66 6.83 -4.36
CA LEU A 37 10.07 7.30 -5.61
C LEU A 37 10.35 8.79 -5.86
N GLY A 38 10.47 9.58 -4.81
CA GLY A 38 10.64 11.03 -4.94
C GLY A 38 9.30 11.73 -5.19
N ASP A 39 9.28 12.76 -6.01
CA ASP A 39 8.09 13.57 -6.24
C ASP A 39 7.04 12.79 -7.02
N ILE A 40 5.93 12.49 -6.38
CA ILE A 40 4.82 11.73 -6.97
C ILE A 40 3.93 12.67 -7.76
N VAL A 41 3.70 12.34 -9.03
CA VAL A 41 2.96 13.20 -9.95
C VAL A 41 1.65 12.59 -10.43
N PHE A 42 1.48 11.28 -10.32
CA PHE A 42 0.28 10.62 -10.81
C PHE A 42 0.03 9.30 -10.09
N VAL A 43 -1.22 9.05 -9.75
CA VAL A 43 -1.64 7.79 -9.12
C VAL A 43 -2.86 7.26 -9.87
N GLU A 44 -2.80 6.01 -10.30
CA GLU A 44 -3.92 5.34 -10.94
C GLU A 44 -4.27 4.09 -10.12
N LEU A 45 -5.56 3.90 -9.84
CA LEU A 45 -6.03 2.78 -9.03
C LEU A 45 -7.22 2.12 -9.71
N VAL A 46 -7.35 0.80 -9.52
CA VAL A 46 -8.52 0.05 -10.01
C VAL A 46 -9.79 0.61 -9.38
N GLU A 47 -10.91 0.41 -10.06
CA GLU A 47 -12.20 0.87 -9.57
C GLU A 47 -12.77 -0.07 -8.52
N LYS A 48 -13.63 0.47 -7.67
CA LYS A 48 -14.34 -0.35 -6.68
C LYS A 48 -15.24 -1.36 -7.38
N GLY A 49 -15.47 -2.47 -6.71
CA GLY A 49 -16.35 -3.53 -7.22
C GLY A 49 -15.61 -4.61 -8.00
N GLN A 50 -14.36 -4.37 -8.38
CA GLN A 50 -13.58 -5.37 -9.08
C GLN A 50 -13.05 -6.42 -8.11
N THR A 51 -12.94 -7.66 -8.60
CA THR A 51 -12.29 -8.74 -7.87
C THR A 51 -10.95 -9.01 -8.52
N LEU A 52 -9.90 -8.99 -7.73
CA LEU A 52 -8.54 -9.21 -8.20
C LEU A 52 -7.92 -10.38 -7.46
N LYS A 53 -6.99 -11.05 -8.12
CA LYS A 53 -6.26 -12.17 -7.53
C LYS A 53 -5.00 -11.68 -6.84
N LYS A 54 -4.54 -12.48 -5.88
CA LYS A 54 -3.27 -12.22 -5.21
C LYS A 54 -2.16 -12.00 -6.25
N GLY A 55 -1.40 -10.93 -6.07
CA GLY A 55 -0.28 -10.59 -6.94
C GLY A 55 -0.64 -9.78 -8.18
N GLU A 56 -1.92 -9.59 -8.45
CA GLU A 56 -2.30 -8.72 -9.56
C GLU A 56 -2.03 -7.26 -9.21
N THR A 57 -1.68 -6.47 -10.22
CA THR A 57 -1.49 -5.04 -10.06
C THR A 57 -2.84 -4.37 -9.80
N PHE A 58 -2.92 -3.58 -8.73
CA PHE A 58 -4.14 -2.82 -8.45
C PHE A 58 -3.98 -1.34 -8.74
N GLY A 59 -2.80 -0.92 -9.16
CA GLY A 59 -2.58 0.48 -9.49
C GLY A 59 -1.14 0.75 -9.89
N THR A 60 -0.91 2.01 -10.23
CA THR A 60 0.39 2.50 -10.67
C THR A 60 0.65 3.84 -10.01
N ILE A 61 1.87 4.03 -9.52
CA ILE A 61 2.30 5.30 -8.93
C ILE A 61 3.45 5.83 -9.77
N GLU A 62 3.28 7.04 -10.30
CA GLU A 62 4.26 7.65 -11.15
C GLU A 62 4.92 8.83 -10.45
N SER A 63 6.23 8.86 -10.47
CA SER A 63 7.00 9.98 -9.95
C SER A 63 7.74 10.63 -11.11
N VAL A 64 8.45 11.73 -10.82
CA VAL A 64 9.25 12.41 -11.86
C VAL A 64 10.37 11.53 -12.41
N LYS A 65 10.77 10.49 -11.68
CA LYS A 65 11.89 9.65 -12.09
C LYS A 65 11.54 8.20 -12.39
N ALA A 66 10.36 7.71 -11.98
CA ALA A 66 10.04 6.29 -12.09
C ALA A 66 8.55 6.03 -12.11
N VAL A 67 8.19 4.82 -12.56
CA VAL A 67 6.82 4.31 -12.51
C VAL A 67 6.88 3.01 -11.72
N GLU A 68 6.04 2.88 -10.69
CA GLU A 68 5.97 1.69 -9.86
C GLU A 68 4.57 1.11 -9.88
N GLU A 69 4.48 -0.19 -10.00
CA GLU A 69 3.20 -0.89 -9.87
C GLU A 69 3.01 -1.33 -8.43
N VAL A 70 1.76 -1.39 -7.98
CA VAL A 70 1.42 -1.88 -6.65
C VAL A 70 0.56 -3.13 -6.77
N TYR A 71 0.82 -4.10 -5.89
CA TYR A 71 0.29 -5.45 -6.02
C TYR A 71 -0.62 -5.82 -4.87
N LEU A 72 -1.67 -6.59 -5.21
CA LEU A 72 -2.65 -7.01 -4.20
C LEU A 72 -2.09 -8.15 -3.35
N PRO A 73 -2.21 -8.06 -2.02
CA PRO A 73 -1.61 -9.07 -1.13
C PRO A 73 -2.39 -10.37 -1.03
N CYS A 74 -3.65 -10.36 -1.44
CA CYS A 74 -4.50 -11.55 -1.40
C CYS A 74 -5.63 -11.39 -2.40
N THR A 75 -6.27 -12.50 -2.78
CA THR A 75 -7.44 -12.44 -3.65
C THR A 75 -8.58 -11.76 -2.90
N ALA A 76 -9.13 -10.70 -3.46
CA ALA A 76 -10.08 -9.86 -2.74
C ALA A 76 -10.96 -9.04 -3.67
N GLU A 77 -12.06 -8.55 -3.10
CA GLU A 77 -12.92 -7.58 -3.76
C GLU A 77 -12.48 -6.17 -3.35
N VAL A 78 -12.40 -5.27 -4.31
CA VAL A 78 -12.07 -3.87 -4.04
C VAL A 78 -13.33 -3.15 -3.55
N ILE A 79 -13.34 -2.77 -2.29
CA ILE A 79 -14.49 -2.13 -1.66
C ILE A 79 -14.47 -0.62 -1.88
N LYS A 80 -13.26 -0.03 -1.81
CA LYS A 80 -13.10 1.40 -1.91
C LYS A 80 -11.70 1.74 -2.39
N ARG A 81 -11.57 2.78 -3.20
CA ARG A 81 -10.27 3.34 -3.54
C ARG A 81 -10.22 4.79 -3.05
N ASN A 82 -9.03 5.29 -2.81
CA ASN A 82 -8.85 6.64 -2.29
C ASN A 82 -8.85 7.66 -3.43
N GLU A 83 -9.99 8.26 -3.70
CA GLU A 83 -10.11 9.26 -4.76
C GLU A 83 -9.24 10.48 -4.48
N ASN A 84 -9.02 10.81 -3.21
CA ASN A 84 -8.22 11.98 -2.87
C ASN A 84 -6.76 11.84 -3.31
N VAL A 85 -6.20 10.63 -3.24
CA VAL A 85 -4.84 10.38 -3.70
C VAL A 85 -4.75 10.48 -5.22
N ILE A 86 -5.80 10.08 -5.92
CA ILE A 86 -5.86 10.20 -7.38
C ILE A 86 -5.91 11.68 -7.79
N ASP A 87 -6.76 12.44 -7.12
CA ASP A 87 -6.93 13.86 -7.44
C ASP A 87 -5.76 14.70 -6.95
N ASN A 88 -5.13 14.31 -5.86
CA ASN A 88 -4.05 15.04 -5.20
C ASN A 88 -2.91 14.11 -4.85
N PRO A 89 -2.07 13.70 -5.82
CA PRO A 89 -0.99 12.72 -5.56
C PRO A 89 -0.03 13.11 -4.44
N GLU A 90 0.12 14.39 -4.15
CA GLU A 90 0.98 14.85 -3.07
C GLU A 90 0.52 14.37 -1.69
N VAL A 91 -0.73 13.97 -1.54
CA VAL A 91 -1.24 13.41 -0.28
C VAL A 91 -0.50 12.11 0.02
N LEU A 92 -0.26 11.29 -1.00
CA LEU A 92 0.49 10.05 -0.83
C LEU A 92 1.93 10.35 -0.40
N GLN A 93 2.51 11.38 -0.94
CA GLN A 93 3.89 11.75 -0.61
C GLN A 93 4.01 12.29 0.81
N ASN A 94 3.05 13.09 1.23
CA ASN A 94 3.10 13.76 2.54
C ASN A 94 2.70 12.86 3.70
N ASP A 95 1.74 11.95 3.46
CA ASP A 95 1.20 11.10 4.53
C ASP A 95 0.70 9.77 3.97
N PRO A 96 1.63 8.86 3.61
CA PRO A 96 1.24 7.60 2.97
C PRO A 96 0.46 6.64 3.86
N ILE A 97 0.57 6.77 5.18
CA ILE A 97 -0.05 5.81 6.11
C ILE A 97 -1.49 6.14 6.42
N ASP A 98 -1.79 7.39 6.76
CA ASP A 98 -3.14 7.77 7.19
C ASP A 98 -3.98 8.33 6.05
N GLU A 99 -3.62 9.51 5.52
CA GLU A 99 -4.40 10.15 4.46
C GLU A 99 -4.15 9.51 3.10
N GLY A 100 -2.98 8.94 2.92
CA GLY A 100 -2.53 8.39 1.63
C GLY A 100 -2.79 6.91 1.42
N TRP A 101 -3.74 6.31 2.15
CA TRP A 101 -4.10 4.92 1.87
C TRP A 101 -4.59 4.79 0.42
N LEU A 102 -4.43 3.62 -0.16
CA LEU A 102 -4.76 3.40 -1.58
C LEU A 102 -6.08 2.67 -1.78
N LEU A 103 -6.24 1.52 -1.14
CA LEU A 103 -7.44 0.68 -1.29
C LEU A 103 -7.95 0.17 0.05
N ILE A 104 -9.25 -0.09 0.10
CA ILE A 104 -9.87 -0.94 1.12
C ILE A 104 -10.36 -2.17 0.37
N ILE A 105 -9.95 -3.35 0.82
CA ILE A 105 -10.32 -4.61 0.17
C ILE A 105 -10.98 -5.57 1.15
N LYS A 106 -11.76 -6.51 0.62
CA LYS A 106 -12.37 -7.58 1.40
C LYS A 106 -11.83 -8.90 0.86
N PRO A 107 -11.00 -9.63 1.64
CA PRO A 107 -10.49 -10.92 1.20
C PRO A 107 -11.64 -11.89 0.92
N ILE A 108 -11.52 -12.65 -0.17
CA ILE A 108 -12.48 -13.70 -0.50
C ILE A 108 -11.86 -15.09 -0.35
N GLU A 109 -10.58 -15.15 0.01
CA GLU A 109 -9.88 -16.36 0.35
C GLU A 109 -9.32 -16.21 1.75
N GLN A 110 -8.91 -17.32 2.36
CA GLN A 110 -8.29 -17.28 3.66
C GLN A 110 -7.02 -16.45 3.60
N PHE A 111 -6.88 -15.53 4.56
CA PHE A 111 -5.76 -14.59 4.60
C PHE A 111 -5.21 -14.54 6.02
N SER A 112 -3.88 -14.51 6.15
CA SER A 112 -3.22 -14.39 7.45
C SER A 112 -2.17 -13.29 7.40
N LEU A 113 -2.25 -12.36 8.36
CA LEU A 113 -1.23 -11.30 8.50
C LEU A 113 0.15 -11.90 8.82
N LYS A 114 0.19 -13.13 9.36
CA LYS A 114 1.45 -13.78 9.72
C LYS A 114 2.30 -14.15 8.50
N ASP A 115 1.71 -14.16 7.32
CA ASP A 115 2.44 -14.46 6.09
C ASP A 115 3.24 -13.25 5.57
N PHE A 116 3.11 -12.11 6.24
CA PHE A 116 3.75 -10.86 5.82
C PHE A 116 4.76 -10.40 6.86
N LEU A 117 5.57 -9.43 6.50
CA LEU A 117 6.61 -8.89 7.39
C LEU A 117 5.97 -8.03 8.47
N SER A 118 6.37 -8.23 9.71
CA SER A 118 5.98 -7.32 10.79
C SER A 118 6.66 -5.97 10.58
N SER A 119 6.23 -4.96 11.34
CA SER A 119 6.87 -3.64 11.29
C SER A 119 8.36 -3.72 11.55
N ASP A 120 8.76 -4.52 12.57
CA ASP A 120 10.17 -4.67 12.91
C ASP A 120 10.95 -5.40 11.83
N GLU A 121 10.38 -6.44 11.26
CA GLU A 121 11.02 -7.20 10.18
C GLU A 121 11.21 -6.33 8.94
N TYR A 122 10.19 -5.57 8.60
CA TYR A 122 10.26 -4.69 7.44
C TYR A 122 11.28 -3.57 7.66
N LYS A 123 11.27 -2.97 8.85
CA LYS A 123 12.25 -1.94 9.23
C LYS A 123 13.68 -2.45 9.05
N SER A 124 13.95 -3.65 9.53
CA SER A 124 15.28 -4.26 9.40
C SER A 124 15.68 -4.47 7.95
N LYS A 125 14.70 -4.76 7.09
CA LYS A 125 14.95 -5.01 5.68
C LYS A 125 15.32 -3.73 4.92
N VAL A 126 14.63 -2.63 5.19
CA VAL A 126 14.77 -1.38 4.41
C VAL A 126 15.68 -0.34 5.06
N ALA A 127 15.87 -0.42 6.36
CA ALA A 127 16.71 0.51 7.11
C ALA A 127 17.53 -0.27 8.12
N PRO A 128 18.48 -1.11 7.65
CA PRO A 128 19.21 -2.03 8.51
C PRO A 128 20.07 -1.39 9.58
N ASN A 129 20.29 -0.10 9.53
CA ASN A 129 21.09 0.59 10.56
C ASN A 129 20.22 1.51 11.39
#